data_f63beb827da53dafc4c85c4896437360
#
_entry.id   f63beb827da53dafc4c85c4896437360
#
_cell.length_a   1.000
_cell.length_b   1.000
_cell.length_c   1.000
_cell.angle_alpha   90.00
_cell.angle_beta   90.00
_cell.angle_gamma   90.00
#
_symmetry.space_group_name_H-M   'P 1'
#
loop_
_entity.id
_entity.type
_entity.pdbx_description
1 polymer ?
#
loop_
_entity_poly.entity_id
_entity_poly.type
_entity_poly.pdbx_seq_one_letter_code
_entity_poly.pdbx_strand_id
1 'polypeptide(L)'
;PVGVAAPPPPNPAPGADVLAPTPTLPRAGEGDFELEPHLLMMTATPIPRTLAMSYYADLDVSTIDELPPGRSPIVTKVVSEQRRDEVIARIRSQLEQGRQVYWVCPLIEESEMLDLSNATETHAELSAALPGVLVGLLHSRMPVAEKKAVMSLFTGGQMGVLVSTTVIEVGVDVPNATLMVIEHAERFGLSQLHQLRGRVGRGAAASACVLLYSTGDAPRLGETARERLKAMAETSDGFEIARRDLDIRGPGEFLGARQSGAALLRFADLTEDSHLLAWAREAAPVMLDRHPALAERHVARWLGSRTDYLKA
;
A
#
# COMPACT_ATOMS: atom_id res chain seq x y z
N PRO A 1 -50.96 8.23 53.51
CA PRO A 1 -50.13 8.58 52.40
C PRO A 1 -49.48 7.32 51.85
N VAL A 2 -49.95 6.95 50.67
CA VAL A 2 -49.55 5.72 50.00
C VAL A 2 -48.24 6.07 49.20
N GLY A 3 -47.15 5.43 49.56
CA GLY A 3 -45.91 5.56 48.87
C GLY A 3 -45.99 4.91 47.50
N VAL A 4 -45.81 5.69 46.44
CA VAL A 4 -45.67 5.22 45.05
C VAL A 4 -44.25 4.71 44.89
N ALA A 5 -44.13 3.42 44.65
CA ALA A 5 -42.82 2.79 44.32
C ALA A 5 -42.34 3.30 42.95
N ALA A 6 -41.07 3.64 42.87
CA ALA A 6 -40.42 4.05 41.62
C ALA A 6 -40.40 2.87 40.61
N PRO A 7 -40.55 3.13 39.31
CA PRO A 7 -40.49 2.09 38.30
C PRO A 7 -39.09 1.47 38.22
N PRO A 8 -38.97 0.18 37.86
CA PRO A 8 -37.66 -0.46 37.68
C PRO A 8 -36.90 0.16 36.50
N PRO A 9 -35.56 0.12 36.51
CA PRO A 9 -34.75 0.63 35.43
C PRO A 9 -35.01 -0.17 34.15
N PRO A 10 -34.87 0.47 32.97
CA PRO A 10 -35.09 -0.19 31.68
C PRO A 10 -34.05 -1.30 31.47
N ASN A 11 -34.48 -2.40 30.87
CA ASN A 11 -33.61 -3.49 30.44
C ASN A 11 -32.53 -2.96 29.46
N PRO A 12 -31.26 -3.40 29.56
CA PRO A 12 -30.25 -3.07 28.60
C PRO A 12 -30.64 -3.64 27.24
N ALA A 13 -30.38 -2.83 26.18
CA ALA A 13 -30.63 -3.19 24.79
C ALA A 13 -29.88 -4.48 24.41
N PRO A 14 -30.49 -5.38 23.64
CA PRO A 14 -29.78 -6.56 23.13
C PRO A 14 -28.74 -6.14 22.09
N GLY A 15 -27.44 -6.39 22.36
CA GLY A 15 -26.35 -6.11 21.44
C GLY A 15 -25.11 -5.44 22.02
N ALA A 16 -25.05 -5.26 23.35
CA ALA A 16 -23.76 -4.91 23.96
C ALA A 16 -22.90 -6.19 24.00
N ASP A 17 -22.01 -6.35 23.04
CA ASP A 17 -20.93 -7.31 23.14
C ASP A 17 -20.21 -7.10 24.47
N VAL A 18 -20.34 -8.06 25.34
CA VAL A 18 -19.54 -8.15 26.56
C VAL A 18 -18.12 -8.40 26.07
N LEU A 19 -17.34 -7.34 26.02
CA LEU A 19 -15.90 -7.45 25.85
C LEU A 19 -15.42 -8.46 26.88
N ALA A 20 -14.88 -9.57 26.41
CA ALA A 20 -14.25 -10.56 27.28
C ALA A 20 -13.26 -9.83 28.19
N PRO A 21 -13.19 -10.16 29.48
CA PRO A 21 -12.29 -9.50 30.41
C PRO A 21 -10.88 -9.60 29.85
N THR A 22 -10.23 -8.46 29.71
CA THR A 22 -8.80 -8.38 29.33
C THR A 22 -8.06 -9.31 30.29
N PRO A 23 -7.28 -10.28 29.79
CA PRO A 23 -6.53 -11.15 30.68
C PRO A 23 -5.65 -10.30 31.59
N THR A 24 -5.85 -10.43 32.89
CA THR A 24 -5.04 -9.76 33.89
C THR A 24 -3.63 -10.31 33.76
N LEU A 25 -2.70 -9.45 33.35
CA LEU A 25 -1.28 -9.81 33.30
C LEU A 25 -0.87 -10.37 34.68
N PRO A 26 -0.18 -11.52 34.73
CA PRO A 26 0.33 -12.03 35.99
C PRO A 26 1.23 -10.98 36.65
N ARG A 27 1.05 -10.75 37.96
CA ARG A 27 1.92 -9.87 38.72
C ARG A 27 3.35 -10.42 38.68
N ALA A 28 4.30 -9.57 38.34
CA ALA A 28 5.70 -9.88 38.39
C ALA A 28 6.12 -10.39 39.78
N GLY A 29 6.60 -11.60 39.85
CA GLY A 29 7.15 -12.17 41.06
C GLY A 29 6.99 -13.68 41.12
N GLU A 30 7.70 -14.43 40.27
CA GLU A 30 8.23 -15.77 40.50
C GLU A 30 8.59 -16.39 39.14
N GLY A 31 9.86 -16.24 38.76
CA GLY A 31 10.44 -16.76 37.53
C GLY A 31 10.58 -15.66 36.47
N ASP A 32 11.83 -15.33 36.15
CA ASP A 32 12.19 -14.38 35.07
C ASP A 32 11.83 -14.95 33.69
N PHE A 33 10.52 -15.03 33.38
CA PHE A 33 10.06 -15.07 32.02
C PHE A 33 9.93 -13.63 31.57
N GLU A 34 10.90 -13.12 30.83
CA GLU A 34 10.72 -11.90 30.05
C GLU A 34 9.55 -12.16 29.09
N LEU A 35 8.38 -11.62 29.42
CA LEU A 35 7.20 -11.67 28.55
C LEU A 35 7.45 -10.70 27.41
N GLU A 36 7.92 -11.20 26.30
CA GLU A 36 8.02 -10.43 25.08
C GLU A 36 6.62 -10.20 24.49
N PRO A 37 6.28 -8.96 24.10
CA PRO A 37 5.00 -8.68 23.49
C PRO A 37 4.89 -9.35 22.12
N HIS A 38 3.73 -9.92 21.80
CA HIS A 38 3.44 -10.39 20.47
C HIS A 38 3.42 -9.21 19.49
N LEU A 39 4.26 -9.25 18.46
CA LEU A 39 4.34 -8.23 17.41
C LEU A 39 3.53 -8.67 16.19
N LEU A 40 2.52 -7.88 15.82
CA LEU A 40 1.80 -8.04 14.55
C LEU A 40 2.22 -6.94 13.57
N MET A 41 2.91 -7.33 12.51
CA MET A 41 3.25 -6.44 11.40
C MET A 41 2.23 -6.61 10.28
N MET A 42 1.64 -5.49 9.83
CA MET A 42 0.69 -5.49 8.72
C MET A 42 1.18 -4.56 7.62
N THR A 43 1.07 -4.99 6.38
CA THR A 43 1.40 -4.18 5.21
C THR A 43 0.31 -4.28 4.15
N ALA A 44 0.02 -3.15 3.49
CA ALA A 44 -0.88 -3.10 2.34
C ALA A 44 -0.16 -3.42 1.02
N THR A 45 1.17 -3.45 1.02
CA THR A 45 1.97 -3.88 -0.13
C THR A 45 2.29 -5.35 0.00
N PRO A 46 1.86 -6.19 -0.94
CA PRO A 46 2.22 -7.60 -0.91
C PRO A 46 3.74 -7.76 -0.95
N ILE A 47 4.25 -8.58 -0.04
CA ILE A 47 5.65 -9.01 -0.08
C ILE A 47 5.70 -10.27 -0.93
N PRO A 48 6.55 -10.38 -1.95
CA PRO A 48 6.70 -11.61 -2.71
C PRO A 48 6.93 -12.79 -1.76
N ARG A 49 6.20 -13.89 -1.98
CA ARG A 49 6.24 -15.05 -1.09
C ARG A 49 7.65 -15.59 -0.87
N THR A 50 8.47 -15.61 -1.91
CA THR A 50 9.88 -16.03 -1.84
C THR A 50 10.68 -15.13 -0.90
N LEU A 51 10.45 -13.83 -0.93
CA LEU A 51 11.11 -12.88 -0.05
C LEU A 51 10.64 -13.02 1.40
N ALA A 52 9.31 -13.18 1.61
CA ALA A 52 8.76 -13.43 2.94
C ALA A 52 9.33 -14.71 3.57
N MET A 53 9.47 -15.78 2.78
CA MET A 53 10.02 -17.05 3.25
C MET A 53 11.52 -17.01 3.56
N SER A 54 12.28 -16.13 2.91
CA SER A 54 13.73 -16.06 3.10
C SER A 54 14.17 -15.05 4.17
N TYR A 55 13.44 -13.91 4.32
CA TYR A 55 13.80 -12.85 5.27
C TYR A 55 13.05 -12.90 6.58
N TYR A 56 11.83 -13.45 6.55
CA TYR A 56 10.95 -13.54 7.71
C TYR A 56 10.65 -15.00 8.04
N ALA A 57 11.68 -15.86 7.90
CA ALA A 57 11.51 -17.31 8.06
C ALA A 57 11.05 -17.73 9.46
N ASP A 58 11.31 -16.91 10.46
CA ASP A 58 10.92 -17.03 11.86
C ASP A 58 9.55 -16.43 12.18
N LEU A 59 8.93 -15.72 11.22
CA LEU A 59 7.60 -15.13 11.39
C LEU A 59 6.51 -16.01 10.79
N ASP A 60 5.38 -16.07 11.50
CA ASP A 60 4.14 -16.59 10.94
C ASP A 60 3.56 -15.57 9.97
N VAL A 61 3.40 -15.96 8.71
CA VAL A 61 2.89 -15.08 7.65
C VAL A 61 1.48 -15.49 7.26
N SER A 62 0.52 -14.59 7.52
CA SER A 62 -0.83 -14.71 7.02
C SER A 62 -1.03 -13.84 5.80
N THR A 63 -1.51 -14.43 4.71
CA THR A 63 -1.73 -13.75 3.43
C THR A 63 -3.23 -13.62 3.18
N ILE A 64 -3.68 -12.38 2.93
CA ILE A 64 -5.05 -12.09 2.50
C ILE A 64 -5.01 -11.93 0.99
N ASP A 65 -5.49 -12.93 0.26
CA ASP A 65 -5.45 -13.01 -1.21
C ASP A 65 -6.82 -12.85 -1.87
N GLU A 66 -7.90 -12.74 -1.07
CA GLU A 66 -9.23 -12.50 -1.56
C GLU A 66 -9.62 -11.03 -1.51
N LEU A 67 -10.33 -10.58 -2.56
CA LEU A 67 -10.92 -9.25 -2.56
C LEU A 67 -12.15 -9.20 -1.65
N PRO A 68 -12.40 -8.08 -0.96
CA PRO A 68 -13.64 -7.89 -0.22
C PRO A 68 -14.87 -8.10 -1.11
N PRO A 69 -15.97 -8.67 -0.57
CA PRO A 69 -17.19 -8.87 -1.32
C PRO A 69 -17.71 -7.57 -1.97
N GLY A 70 -18.18 -7.66 -3.22
CA GLY A 70 -18.76 -6.52 -3.94
C GLY A 70 -17.76 -5.59 -4.63
N ARG A 71 -16.45 -5.85 -4.56
CA ARG A 71 -15.45 -5.10 -5.32
C ARG A 71 -15.42 -5.53 -6.78
N SER A 72 -15.47 -4.53 -7.67
CA SER A 72 -15.25 -4.73 -9.11
C SER A 72 -13.77 -4.46 -9.46
N PRO A 73 -13.21 -5.19 -10.43
CA PRO A 73 -11.86 -4.92 -10.91
C PRO A 73 -11.73 -3.48 -11.42
N ILE A 74 -10.62 -2.82 -11.10
CA ILE A 74 -10.33 -1.46 -11.55
C ILE A 74 -9.67 -1.53 -12.92
N VAL A 75 -10.30 -0.90 -13.91
CA VAL A 75 -9.73 -0.82 -15.27
C VAL A 75 -8.59 0.19 -15.27
N THR A 76 -7.37 -0.26 -15.56
CA THR A 76 -6.20 0.62 -15.66
C THR A 76 -5.90 0.95 -17.13
N LYS A 77 -5.72 2.24 -17.44
CA LYS A 77 -5.36 2.72 -18.78
C LYS A 77 -4.09 3.57 -18.72
N VAL A 78 -3.16 3.27 -19.60
CA VAL A 78 -1.93 4.04 -19.79
C VAL A 78 -2.16 4.98 -20.98
N VAL A 79 -2.01 6.28 -20.76
CA VAL A 79 -2.34 7.33 -21.73
C VAL A 79 -1.19 8.33 -21.80
N SER A 80 -0.81 8.75 -23.01
CA SER A 80 0.17 9.82 -23.18
C SER A 80 -0.36 11.15 -22.67
N GLU A 81 0.48 11.96 -22.05
CA GLU A 81 0.19 13.33 -21.61
C GLU A 81 -0.37 14.20 -22.72
N GLN A 82 0.02 13.97 -23.97
CA GLN A 82 -0.50 14.66 -25.14
C GLN A 82 -2.04 14.52 -25.30
N ARG A 83 -2.64 13.51 -24.66
CA ARG A 83 -4.07 13.25 -24.64
C ARG A 83 -4.74 13.66 -23.33
N ARG A 84 -4.09 14.53 -22.55
CA ARG A 84 -4.57 15.00 -21.25
C ARG A 84 -5.96 15.66 -21.35
N ASP A 85 -6.18 16.44 -22.41
CA ASP A 85 -7.48 17.10 -22.66
C ASP A 85 -8.63 16.11 -22.87
N GLU A 86 -8.37 14.98 -23.52
CA GLU A 86 -9.35 13.91 -23.68
C GLU A 86 -9.71 13.29 -22.32
N VAL A 87 -8.73 13.15 -21.42
CA VAL A 87 -8.96 12.67 -20.06
C VAL A 87 -9.81 13.64 -19.28
N ILE A 88 -9.54 14.94 -19.37
CA ILE A 88 -10.32 16.01 -18.71
C ILE A 88 -11.77 16.02 -19.23
N ALA A 89 -11.96 15.89 -20.55
CA ALA A 89 -13.30 15.80 -21.12
C ALA A 89 -14.07 14.56 -20.60
N ARG A 90 -13.40 13.43 -20.43
CA ARG A 90 -13.98 12.21 -19.86
C ARG A 90 -14.35 12.35 -18.39
N ILE A 91 -13.53 13.08 -17.63
CA ILE A 91 -13.80 13.39 -16.22
C ILE A 91 -15.10 14.17 -16.08
N ARG A 92 -15.35 15.16 -16.92
CA ARG A 92 -16.60 15.94 -16.92
C ARG A 92 -17.82 15.04 -16.96
N SER A 93 -17.84 14.07 -17.86
CA SER A 93 -18.94 13.08 -17.96
C SER A 93 -19.10 12.21 -16.71
N GLN A 94 -18.04 11.94 -15.95
CA GLN A 94 -18.13 11.20 -14.70
C GLN A 94 -18.69 12.10 -13.57
N LEU A 95 -18.27 13.35 -13.52
CA LEU A 95 -18.75 14.32 -12.55
C LEU A 95 -20.24 14.63 -12.71
N GLU A 96 -20.75 14.71 -13.95
CA GLU A 96 -22.18 14.85 -14.27
C GLU A 96 -23.03 13.68 -13.72
N GLN A 97 -22.42 12.52 -13.51
CA GLN A 97 -23.03 11.34 -12.90
C GLN A 97 -22.90 11.33 -11.35
N GLY A 98 -22.43 12.42 -10.75
CA GLY A 98 -22.22 12.53 -9.30
C GLY A 98 -21.02 11.74 -8.78
N ARG A 99 -20.10 11.33 -9.66
CA ARG A 99 -18.87 10.61 -9.29
C ARG A 99 -17.77 11.58 -8.94
N GLN A 100 -16.78 11.11 -8.18
CA GLN A 100 -15.65 11.91 -7.73
C GLN A 100 -14.35 11.38 -8.31
N VAL A 101 -13.35 12.26 -8.41
CA VAL A 101 -12.09 12.00 -9.08
C VAL A 101 -10.93 12.39 -8.16
N TYR A 102 -9.98 11.48 -8.02
CA TYR A 102 -8.64 11.79 -7.53
C TYR A 102 -7.73 12.14 -8.71
N TRP A 103 -7.00 13.23 -8.56
CA TRP A 103 -5.95 13.63 -9.49
C TRP A 103 -4.64 13.77 -8.74
N VAL A 104 -3.69 12.88 -9.02
CA VAL A 104 -2.44 12.79 -8.28
C VAL A 104 -1.29 13.34 -9.13
N CYS A 105 -0.59 14.32 -8.57
CA CYS A 105 0.65 14.87 -9.12
C CYS A 105 1.84 14.21 -8.42
N PRO A 106 2.95 13.92 -9.12
CA PRO A 106 4.14 13.32 -8.53
C PRO A 106 4.80 14.25 -7.52
N LEU A 107 5.52 13.68 -6.56
CA LEU A 107 6.55 14.38 -5.79
C LEU A 107 7.87 14.25 -6.54
N ILE A 108 8.53 15.38 -6.80
CA ILE A 108 9.87 15.42 -7.35
C ILE A 108 10.84 15.54 -6.17
N GLU A 109 11.58 14.49 -5.87
CA GLU A 109 12.43 14.40 -4.68
C GLU A 109 13.44 15.56 -4.53
N GLU A 110 13.79 16.22 -5.63
CA GLU A 110 14.78 17.29 -5.66
C GLU A 110 14.25 18.68 -5.24
N SER A 111 12.93 18.90 -5.25
CA SER A 111 12.35 20.19 -4.86
C SER A 111 10.86 20.12 -4.49
N GLU A 112 10.60 20.07 -3.19
CA GLU A 112 9.22 20.18 -2.65
C GLU A 112 8.49 21.48 -3.09
N MET A 113 9.22 22.51 -3.52
CA MET A 113 8.61 23.75 -4.02
C MET A 113 8.09 23.57 -5.46
N LEU A 114 8.78 22.79 -6.29
CA LEU A 114 8.32 22.49 -7.65
C LEU A 114 7.08 21.59 -7.62
N ASP A 115 7.02 20.65 -6.69
CA ASP A 115 5.86 19.77 -6.51
C ASP A 115 4.61 20.53 -6.15
N LEU A 116 4.74 21.50 -5.25
CA LEU A 116 3.64 22.38 -4.87
C LEU A 116 3.21 23.26 -6.04
N SER A 117 4.17 23.79 -6.83
CA SER A 117 3.88 24.57 -8.02
C SER A 117 3.08 23.75 -9.03
N ASN A 118 3.54 22.54 -9.37
CA ASN A 118 2.88 21.65 -10.31
C ASN A 118 1.46 21.27 -9.87
N ALA A 119 1.26 20.92 -8.60
CA ALA A 119 -0.07 20.59 -8.09
C ALA A 119 -0.99 21.83 -8.08
N THR A 120 -0.45 23.01 -7.81
CA THR A 120 -1.21 24.28 -7.82
C THR A 120 -1.61 24.68 -9.24
N GLU A 121 -0.69 24.52 -10.22
CA GLU A 121 -0.97 24.75 -11.63
C GLU A 121 -2.04 23.79 -12.14
N THR A 122 -1.90 22.50 -11.87
CA THR A 122 -2.92 21.49 -12.21
C THR A 122 -4.27 21.80 -11.59
N HIS A 123 -4.29 22.23 -10.32
CA HIS A 123 -5.52 22.64 -9.66
C HIS A 123 -6.18 23.84 -10.37
N ALA A 124 -5.40 24.86 -10.73
CA ALA A 124 -5.92 26.04 -11.45
C ALA A 124 -6.46 25.68 -12.84
N GLU A 125 -5.75 24.86 -13.59
CA GLU A 125 -6.17 24.37 -14.90
C GLU A 125 -7.46 23.55 -14.84
N LEU A 126 -7.55 22.60 -13.91
CA LEU A 126 -8.76 21.78 -13.74
C LEU A 126 -9.94 22.61 -13.26
N SER A 127 -9.71 23.63 -12.40
CA SER A 127 -10.76 24.55 -11.98
C SER A 127 -11.30 25.37 -13.15
N ALA A 128 -10.42 25.80 -14.07
CA ALA A 128 -10.83 26.52 -15.27
C ALA A 128 -11.53 25.58 -16.29
N ALA A 129 -11.04 24.35 -16.45
CA ALA A 129 -11.58 23.38 -17.39
C ALA A 129 -12.92 22.76 -16.94
N LEU A 130 -13.24 22.78 -15.65
CA LEU A 130 -14.43 22.17 -15.06
C LEU A 130 -15.33 23.21 -14.35
N PRO A 131 -15.93 24.18 -15.09
CA PRO A 131 -16.75 25.20 -14.48
C PRO A 131 -17.97 24.60 -13.76
N GLY A 132 -18.25 25.08 -12.55
CA GLY A 132 -19.34 24.60 -11.71
C GLY A 132 -18.98 23.38 -10.84
N VAL A 133 -17.77 22.84 -10.96
CA VAL A 133 -17.25 21.75 -10.11
C VAL A 133 -16.28 22.33 -9.08
N LEU A 134 -16.48 21.98 -7.82
CA LEU A 134 -15.50 22.33 -6.79
C LEU A 134 -14.29 21.40 -6.94
N VAL A 135 -13.14 21.97 -7.27
CA VAL A 135 -11.84 21.30 -7.32
C VAL A 135 -11.06 21.66 -6.05
N GLY A 136 -10.59 20.69 -5.31
CA GLY A 136 -9.79 20.89 -4.11
C GLY A 136 -8.32 20.60 -4.36
N LEU A 137 -7.45 21.15 -3.51
CA LEU A 137 -6.02 20.92 -3.49
C LEU A 137 -5.60 20.37 -2.13
N LEU A 138 -4.80 19.29 -2.13
CA LEU A 138 -4.28 18.67 -0.91
C LEU A 138 -2.79 18.40 -1.07
N HIS A 139 -1.95 18.93 -0.17
CA HIS A 139 -0.51 18.70 -0.19
C HIS A 139 0.09 18.61 1.22
N SER A 140 1.32 18.14 1.33
CA SER A 140 2.00 17.85 2.61
C SER A 140 2.13 19.06 3.53
N ARG A 141 2.34 20.25 2.98
CA ARG A 141 2.56 21.49 3.73
C ARG A 141 1.32 22.16 4.31
N MET A 142 0.12 21.70 3.93
CA MET A 142 -1.12 22.27 4.49
C MET A 142 -1.20 21.96 5.99
N PRO A 143 -1.70 22.91 6.79
CA PRO A 143 -2.06 22.66 8.19
C PRO A 143 -3.04 21.49 8.31
N VAL A 144 -2.94 20.72 9.38
CA VAL A 144 -3.80 19.53 9.61
C VAL A 144 -5.29 19.90 9.57
N ALA A 145 -5.67 21.05 10.12
CA ALA A 145 -7.05 21.53 10.11
C ALA A 145 -7.58 21.75 8.68
N GLU A 146 -6.77 22.35 7.81
CA GLU A 146 -7.13 22.57 6.40
C GLU A 146 -7.23 21.25 5.62
N LYS A 147 -6.29 20.33 5.83
CA LYS A 147 -6.35 18.97 5.24
C LYS A 147 -7.65 18.28 5.62
N LYS A 148 -8.03 18.33 6.90
CA LYS A 148 -9.27 17.74 7.38
C LYS A 148 -10.51 18.41 6.74
N ALA A 149 -10.50 19.72 6.60
CA ALA A 149 -11.60 20.46 5.97
C ALA A 149 -11.75 20.06 4.49
N VAL A 150 -10.66 20.04 3.72
CA VAL A 150 -10.67 19.60 2.31
C VAL A 150 -11.17 18.17 2.19
N MET A 151 -10.64 17.26 3.00
CA MET A 151 -11.07 15.87 3.00
C MET A 151 -12.53 15.69 3.40
N SER A 152 -13.04 16.47 4.34
CA SER A 152 -14.45 16.47 4.73
C SER A 152 -15.37 16.87 3.58
N LEU A 153 -15.03 17.93 2.83
CA LEU A 153 -15.77 18.36 1.64
C LEU A 153 -15.75 17.29 0.54
N PHE A 154 -14.61 16.66 0.33
CA PHE A 154 -14.48 15.59 -0.65
C PHE A 154 -15.27 14.33 -0.24
N THR A 155 -15.11 13.85 0.98
CA THR A 155 -15.85 12.70 1.50
C THR A 155 -17.36 12.95 1.53
N GLY A 156 -17.77 14.18 1.84
CA GLY A 156 -19.18 14.61 1.84
C GLY A 156 -19.78 14.81 0.45
N GLY A 157 -19.03 14.57 -0.64
CA GLY A 157 -19.54 14.69 -2.02
C GLY A 157 -19.71 16.13 -2.52
N GLN A 158 -19.31 17.14 -1.74
CA GLN A 158 -19.40 18.55 -2.12
C GLN A 158 -18.30 18.98 -3.10
N MET A 159 -17.24 18.20 -3.17
CA MET A 159 -16.08 18.41 -4.03
C MET A 159 -16.00 17.28 -5.07
N GLY A 160 -15.96 17.63 -6.35
CA GLY A 160 -15.94 16.67 -7.45
C GLY A 160 -14.55 16.13 -7.75
N VAL A 161 -13.54 16.99 -7.67
CA VAL A 161 -12.14 16.62 -7.98
C VAL A 161 -11.25 16.99 -6.81
N LEU A 162 -10.37 16.07 -6.42
CA LEU A 162 -9.31 16.32 -5.46
C LEU A 162 -7.95 16.18 -6.13
N VAL A 163 -7.28 17.31 -6.35
CA VAL A 163 -5.88 17.36 -6.78
C VAL A 163 -5.00 17.16 -5.56
N SER A 164 -4.07 16.24 -5.62
CA SER A 164 -3.17 15.98 -4.50
C SER A 164 -1.76 15.63 -4.96
N THR A 165 -0.78 15.97 -4.15
CA THR A 165 0.51 15.28 -4.19
C THR A 165 0.34 13.86 -3.62
N THR A 166 1.37 13.03 -3.59
CA THR A 166 1.30 11.60 -3.18
C THR A 166 0.70 11.33 -1.78
N VAL A 167 0.46 12.40 -1.00
CA VAL A 167 -0.06 12.29 0.38
C VAL A 167 -1.60 12.22 0.38
N ILE A 168 -2.16 11.22 -0.27
CA ILE A 168 -3.56 10.85 -0.01
C ILE A 168 -3.56 10.09 1.31
N GLU A 169 -4.15 10.69 2.35
CA GLU A 169 -4.14 10.10 3.69
C GLU A 169 -4.62 8.65 3.67
N VAL A 170 -3.82 7.79 4.29
CA VAL A 170 -4.14 6.38 4.48
C VAL A 170 -5.36 6.30 5.40
N GLY A 171 -6.42 5.62 4.96
CA GLY A 171 -7.56 5.31 5.82
C GLY A 171 -8.86 6.04 5.53
N VAL A 172 -8.89 7.03 4.63
CA VAL A 172 -10.16 7.66 4.22
C VAL A 172 -10.78 6.87 3.07
N ASP A 173 -12.00 6.41 3.29
CA ASP A 173 -12.81 5.71 2.28
C ASP A 173 -13.77 6.68 1.61
N VAL A 174 -13.71 6.79 0.27
CA VAL A 174 -14.60 7.63 -0.53
C VAL A 174 -15.25 6.75 -1.62
N PRO A 175 -16.39 6.11 -1.32
CA PRO A 175 -17.04 5.16 -2.23
C PRO A 175 -17.40 5.74 -3.59
N ASN A 176 -17.70 7.04 -3.66
CA ASN A 176 -18.05 7.74 -4.90
C ASN A 176 -16.82 8.14 -5.74
N ALA A 177 -15.59 8.02 -5.21
CA ALA A 177 -14.38 8.23 -5.98
C ALA A 177 -14.12 7.00 -6.87
N THR A 178 -14.54 7.13 -8.13
CA THR A 178 -14.49 6.03 -9.10
C THR A 178 -13.39 6.19 -10.14
N LEU A 179 -12.76 7.34 -10.19
CA LEU A 179 -11.68 7.63 -11.13
C LEU A 179 -10.43 8.13 -10.39
N MET A 180 -9.30 7.49 -10.68
CA MET A 180 -7.97 7.92 -10.29
C MET A 180 -7.21 8.34 -11.53
N VAL A 181 -6.67 9.55 -11.56
CA VAL A 181 -5.72 10.01 -12.57
C VAL A 181 -4.38 10.24 -11.90
N ILE A 182 -3.32 9.69 -12.45
CA ILE A 182 -1.95 9.85 -11.94
C ILE A 182 -1.12 10.48 -13.04
N GLU A 183 -0.65 11.71 -12.82
CA GLU A 183 0.24 12.41 -13.73
C GLU A 183 1.69 11.92 -13.58
N HIS A 184 2.45 11.96 -14.66
CA HIS A 184 3.83 11.49 -14.71
C HIS A 184 4.00 10.12 -14.07
N ALA A 185 3.10 9.20 -14.41
CA ALA A 185 3.05 7.86 -13.82
C ALA A 185 4.36 7.06 -14.02
N GLU A 186 5.17 7.41 -15.01
CA GLU A 186 6.50 6.84 -15.27
C GLU A 186 7.50 7.08 -14.13
N ARG A 187 7.26 8.10 -13.29
CA ARG A 187 8.13 8.46 -12.16
C ARG A 187 7.82 7.69 -10.88
N PHE A 188 6.65 7.05 -10.82
CA PHE A 188 6.22 6.31 -9.64
C PHE A 188 6.79 4.89 -9.61
N GLY A 189 7.08 4.41 -8.42
CA GLY A 189 7.31 2.99 -8.19
C GLY A 189 6.05 2.16 -8.38
N LEU A 190 6.21 0.89 -8.76
CA LEU A 190 5.09 -0.01 -9.05
C LEU A 190 4.18 -0.20 -7.84
N SER A 191 4.76 -0.34 -6.66
CA SER A 191 4.04 -0.43 -5.38
C SER A 191 3.23 0.84 -5.08
N GLN A 192 3.77 2.03 -5.38
CA GLN A 192 3.06 3.30 -5.19
C GLN A 192 1.85 3.41 -6.13
N LEU A 193 2.04 3.07 -7.42
CA LEU A 193 0.93 3.04 -8.39
C LEU A 193 -0.17 2.08 -7.95
N HIS A 194 0.20 0.91 -7.43
CA HIS A 194 -0.75 -0.07 -6.92
C HIS A 194 -1.55 0.46 -5.72
N GLN A 195 -0.88 1.09 -4.77
CA GLN A 195 -1.53 1.71 -3.60
C GLN A 195 -2.48 2.83 -3.99
N LEU A 196 -2.06 3.73 -4.92
CA LEU A 196 -2.90 4.82 -5.42
C LEU A 196 -4.13 4.27 -6.15
N ARG A 197 -3.95 3.29 -7.06
CA ARG A 197 -5.06 2.61 -7.73
C ARG A 197 -6.06 2.02 -6.73
N GLY A 198 -5.58 1.46 -5.64
CA GLY A 198 -6.42 0.90 -4.57
C GLY A 198 -7.27 1.90 -3.79
N ARG A 199 -7.09 3.21 -4.01
CA ARG A 199 -7.90 4.27 -3.39
C ARG A 199 -9.25 4.45 -4.06
N VAL A 200 -9.45 3.95 -5.27
CA VAL A 200 -10.74 3.90 -5.96
C VAL A 200 -11.28 2.46 -6.00
N GLY A 201 -12.51 2.29 -6.48
CA GLY A 201 -13.14 0.97 -6.54
C GLY A 201 -13.60 0.43 -5.19
N ARG A 202 -13.89 1.31 -4.24
CA ARG A 202 -14.40 0.93 -2.90
C ARG A 202 -15.92 0.90 -2.81
N GLY A 203 -16.61 1.37 -3.86
CA GLY A 203 -18.05 1.29 -4.03
C GLY A 203 -18.47 0.25 -5.07
N ALA A 204 -19.78 0.11 -5.28
CA ALA A 204 -20.36 -0.80 -6.29
C ALA A 204 -20.16 -0.31 -7.75
N ALA A 205 -19.82 0.96 -7.95
CA ALA A 205 -19.67 1.54 -9.29
C ALA A 205 -18.34 1.11 -9.93
N ALA A 206 -18.39 0.85 -11.24
CA ALA A 206 -17.20 0.56 -12.04
C ALA A 206 -16.19 1.71 -11.93
N SER A 207 -14.94 1.36 -11.65
CA SER A 207 -13.87 2.31 -11.38
C SER A 207 -12.72 2.16 -12.36
N ALA A 208 -12.00 3.26 -12.59
CA ALA A 208 -10.87 3.28 -13.50
C ALA A 208 -9.68 4.03 -12.89
N CYS A 209 -8.48 3.63 -13.33
CA CYS A 209 -7.24 4.32 -13.04
C CYS A 209 -6.57 4.71 -14.37
N VAL A 210 -6.30 5.99 -14.55
CA VAL A 210 -5.62 6.54 -15.72
C VAL A 210 -4.21 6.92 -15.32
N LEU A 211 -3.24 6.31 -15.97
CA LEU A 211 -1.82 6.57 -15.80
C LEU A 211 -1.37 7.47 -16.96
N LEU A 212 -1.26 8.77 -16.71
CA LEU A 212 -0.71 9.72 -17.67
C LEU A 212 0.80 9.67 -17.62
N TYR A 213 1.44 9.45 -18.76
CA TYR A 213 2.89 9.43 -18.86
C TYR A 213 3.42 10.50 -19.81
N SER A 214 4.58 11.04 -19.48
CA SER A 214 5.35 11.93 -20.34
C SER A 214 6.66 11.26 -20.74
N THR A 215 7.09 11.49 -21.98
CA THR A 215 8.42 11.08 -22.43
C THR A 215 9.44 12.19 -22.28
N GLY A 216 9.00 13.41 -21.89
CA GLY A 216 9.84 14.61 -21.94
C GLY A 216 10.38 14.82 -23.36
N ASP A 217 11.67 15.10 -23.46
CA ASP A 217 12.36 15.27 -24.74
C ASP A 217 12.79 13.95 -25.40
N ALA A 218 12.56 12.82 -24.72
CA ALA A 218 12.93 11.50 -25.25
C ALA A 218 11.87 10.99 -26.24
N PRO A 219 12.27 10.28 -27.31
CA PRO A 219 11.35 9.73 -28.28
C PRO A 219 10.47 8.61 -27.73
N ARG A 220 10.87 7.99 -26.62
CA ARG A 220 10.17 6.86 -25.98
C ARG A 220 10.42 6.86 -24.47
N LEU A 221 9.51 6.22 -23.73
CA LEU A 221 9.74 5.88 -22.34
C LEU A 221 10.95 4.97 -22.15
N GLY A 222 11.68 5.17 -21.06
CA GLY A 222 12.71 4.22 -20.62
C GLY A 222 12.11 2.82 -20.39
N GLU A 223 12.90 1.79 -20.53
CA GLU A 223 12.46 0.40 -20.46
C GLU A 223 11.79 0.07 -19.12
N THR A 224 12.42 0.44 -18.01
CA THR A 224 11.91 0.23 -16.65
C THR A 224 10.54 0.89 -16.45
N ALA A 225 10.38 2.14 -16.89
CA ALA A 225 9.10 2.86 -16.77
C ALA A 225 8.03 2.20 -17.62
N ARG A 226 8.37 1.77 -18.83
CA ARG A 226 7.46 1.08 -19.74
C ARG A 226 6.98 -0.25 -19.13
N GLU A 227 7.87 -1.06 -18.57
CA GLU A 227 7.52 -2.33 -17.96
C GLU A 227 6.65 -2.14 -16.70
N ARG A 228 6.91 -1.11 -15.88
CA ARG A 228 6.05 -0.77 -14.73
C ARG A 228 4.62 -0.40 -15.18
N LEU A 229 4.49 0.50 -16.15
CA LEU A 229 3.18 0.93 -16.64
C LEU A 229 2.43 -0.22 -17.32
N LYS A 230 3.15 -1.09 -18.04
CA LYS A 230 2.60 -2.30 -18.64
C LYS A 230 2.08 -3.27 -17.58
N ALA A 231 2.86 -3.53 -16.52
CA ALA A 231 2.43 -4.37 -15.42
C ALA A 231 1.13 -3.86 -14.78
N MET A 232 1.02 -2.56 -14.53
CA MET A 232 -0.20 -1.95 -14.00
C MET A 232 -1.41 -2.08 -14.91
N ALA A 233 -1.22 -2.07 -16.24
CA ALA A 233 -2.30 -2.22 -17.20
C ALA A 233 -2.79 -3.67 -17.35
N GLU A 234 -1.89 -4.63 -17.20
CA GLU A 234 -2.15 -6.06 -17.45
C GLU A 234 -2.77 -6.79 -16.26
N THR A 235 -2.45 -6.36 -15.03
CA THR A 235 -2.94 -7.06 -13.84
C THR A 235 -3.44 -6.13 -12.74
N SER A 236 -4.45 -6.59 -12.02
CA SER A 236 -4.90 -5.98 -10.76
C SER A 236 -4.45 -6.75 -9.52
N ASP A 237 -3.85 -7.92 -9.70
CA ASP A 237 -3.34 -8.76 -8.62
C ASP A 237 -2.09 -8.10 -7.99
N GLY A 238 -2.19 -7.79 -6.70
CA GLY A 238 -1.10 -7.16 -5.95
C GLY A 238 0.13 -8.05 -5.79
N PHE A 239 -0.04 -9.37 -5.70
CA PHE A 239 1.09 -10.31 -5.59
C PHE A 239 1.85 -10.41 -6.91
N GLU A 240 1.14 -10.45 -8.02
CA GLU A 240 1.77 -10.42 -9.35
C GLU A 240 2.51 -9.09 -9.59
N ILE A 241 1.92 -7.97 -9.16
CA ILE A 241 2.57 -6.65 -9.22
C ILE A 241 3.85 -6.64 -8.38
N ALA A 242 3.80 -7.16 -7.15
CA ALA A 242 4.99 -7.23 -6.28
C ALA A 242 6.09 -8.13 -6.87
N ARG A 243 5.71 -9.25 -7.48
CA ARG A 243 6.64 -10.12 -8.19
C ARG A 243 7.32 -9.39 -9.36
N ARG A 244 6.53 -8.71 -10.20
CA ARG A 244 7.07 -7.94 -11.32
C ARG A 244 7.94 -6.75 -10.86
N ASP A 245 7.60 -6.11 -9.73
CA ASP A 245 8.43 -5.04 -9.16
C ASP A 245 9.81 -5.58 -8.75
N LEU A 246 9.84 -6.78 -8.16
CA LEU A 246 11.09 -7.47 -7.84
C LEU A 246 11.90 -7.82 -9.10
N ASP A 247 11.25 -8.35 -10.13
CA ASP A 247 11.90 -8.70 -11.40
C ASP A 247 12.48 -7.46 -12.10
N ILE A 248 11.76 -6.32 -12.10
CA ILE A 248 12.16 -5.07 -12.73
C ILE A 248 13.32 -4.40 -11.99
N ARG A 249 13.28 -4.37 -10.65
CA ARG A 249 14.34 -3.76 -9.82
C ARG A 249 15.56 -4.66 -9.67
N GLY A 250 15.35 -5.95 -9.79
CA GLY A 250 16.33 -6.96 -9.41
C GLY A 250 16.44 -7.16 -7.90
N PRO A 251 16.81 -8.36 -7.45
CA PRO A 251 16.88 -8.71 -6.02
C PRO A 251 17.85 -7.83 -5.23
N GLY A 252 18.91 -7.31 -5.86
CA GLY A 252 19.92 -6.47 -5.20
C GLY A 252 19.41 -5.08 -4.79
N GLU A 253 18.54 -4.47 -5.57
CA GLU A 253 17.98 -3.14 -5.28
C GLU A 253 16.84 -3.24 -4.26
N PHE A 254 16.00 -4.26 -4.37
CA PHE A 254 14.89 -4.50 -3.43
C PHE A 254 15.38 -4.76 -2.00
N LEU A 255 16.53 -5.41 -1.87
CA LEU A 255 17.16 -5.72 -0.58
C LEU A 255 17.97 -4.55 -0.02
N GLY A 256 17.99 -3.43 -0.73
CA GLY A 256 18.89 -2.33 -0.44
C GLY A 256 20.34 -2.82 -0.54
N ALA A 257 21.03 -2.53 -1.62
CA ALA A 257 22.41 -3.00 -1.87
C ALA A 257 23.42 -2.67 -0.74
N ARG A 258 22.99 -1.98 0.31
CA ARG A 258 23.73 -1.67 1.53
C ARG A 258 23.25 -2.38 2.79
N GLN A 259 22.11 -3.08 2.76
CA GLN A 259 21.59 -3.91 3.87
C GLN A 259 21.53 -5.42 3.49
N SER A 260 22.39 -5.86 2.68
CA SER A 260 23.13 -7.11 2.60
C SER A 260 22.52 -8.41 3.12
N GLY A 261 21.28 -8.74 2.80
CA GLY A 261 20.82 -10.13 2.98
C GLY A 261 21.33 -11.07 1.88
N ALA A 262 21.34 -10.66 0.61
CA ALA A 262 21.80 -11.49 -0.50
C ALA A 262 23.30 -11.83 -0.43
N ALA A 263 24.12 -10.97 0.17
CA ALA A 263 25.54 -11.25 0.40
C ALA A 263 25.81 -12.25 1.54
N LEU A 264 24.76 -12.72 2.25
CA LEU A 264 24.89 -13.73 3.30
C LEU A 264 24.96 -15.15 2.73
N LEU A 265 24.33 -15.38 1.59
CA LEU A 265 24.32 -16.71 0.97
C LEU A 265 25.55 -16.88 0.07
N ARG A 266 26.38 -17.88 0.36
CA ARG A 266 27.63 -18.11 -0.36
C ARG A 266 27.44 -18.76 -1.73
N PHE A 267 26.41 -19.56 -1.89
CA PHE A 267 26.23 -20.44 -3.06
C PHE A 267 24.79 -20.51 -3.55
N ALA A 268 23.81 -20.12 -2.75
CA ALA A 268 22.41 -20.11 -3.13
C ALA A 268 21.99 -18.76 -3.68
N ASP A 269 21.25 -18.79 -4.78
CA ASP A 269 20.56 -17.64 -5.35
C ASP A 269 19.06 -17.77 -5.06
N LEU A 270 18.50 -16.81 -4.30
CA LEU A 270 17.09 -16.87 -3.88
C LEU A 270 16.10 -16.80 -5.06
N THR A 271 16.55 -16.33 -6.21
CA THR A 271 15.72 -16.27 -7.42
C THR A 271 15.75 -17.60 -8.16
N GLU A 272 16.95 -18.14 -8.40
CA GLU A 272 17.12 -19.41 -9.11
C GLU A 272 16.73 -20.60 -8.23
N ASP A 273 17.09 -20.57 -6.94
CA ASP A 273 16.86 -21.63 -5.96
C ASP A 273 15.53 -21.50 -5.20
N SER A 274 14.62 -20.63 -5.65
CA SER A 274 13.35 -20.38 -4.98
C SER A 274 12.51 -21.64 -4.71
N HIS A 275 12.63 -22.65 -5.57
CA HIS A 275 11.96 -23.93 -5.42
C HIS A 275 12.47 -24.76 -4.21
N LEU A 276 13.68 -24.48 -3.71
CA LEU A 276 14.27 -25.15 -2.55
C LEU A 276 13.86 -24.51 -1.22
N LEU A 277 13.33 -23.29 -1.23
CA LEU A 277 12.96 -22.56 0.01
C LEU A 277 11.89 -23.30 0.82
N ALA A 278 10.87 -23.84 0.17
CA ALA A 278 9.82 -24.60 0.85
C ALA A 278 10.39 -25.83 1.55
N TRP A 279 11.24 -26.59 0.86
CA TRP A 279 11.91 -27.75 1.42
C TRP A 279 12.86 -27.35 2.57
N ALA A 280 13.65 -26.30 2.42
CA ALA A 280 14.56 -25.83 3.47
C ALA A 280 13.80 -25.46 4.75
N ARG A 281 12.65 -24.80 4.62
CA ARG A 281 11.78 -24.43 5.75
C ARG A 281 11.23 -25.66 6.50
N GLU A 282 10.88 -26.70 5.78
CA GLU A 282 10.43 -27.97 6.39
C GLU A 282 11.59 -28.75 7.03
N ALA A 283 12.77 -28.72 6.40
CA ALA A 283 13.94 -29.47 6.86
C ALA A 283 14.63 -28.83 8.07
N ALA A 284 14.62 -27.49 8.17
CA ALA A 284 15.34 -26.79 9.23
C ALA A 284 14.87 -27.14 10.66
N PRO A 285 13.57 -27.18 11.00
CA PRO A 285 13.12 -27.62 12.33
C PRO A 285 13.52 -29.06 12.65
N VAL A 286 13.43 -29.96 11.67
CA VAL A 286 13.83 -31.36 11.82
C VAL A 286 15.33 -31.50 12.09
N MET A 287 16.13 -30.66 11.42
CA MET A 287 17.59 -30.64 11.63
C MET A 287 17.95 -30.10 13.01
N LEU A 288 17.25 -29.04 13.47
CA LEU A 288 17.45 -28.47 14.81
C LEU A 288 17.07 -29.44 15.91
N ASP A 289 15.94 -30.15 15.76
CA ASP A 289 15.46 -31.11 16.74
C ASP A 289 16.33 -32.38 16.81
N ARG A 290 16.64 -32.98 15.65
CA ARG A 290 17.33 -34.29 15.60
C ARG A 290 18.85 -34.21 15.57
N HIS A 291 19.42 -33.12 15.07
CA HIS A 291 20.84 -32.96 14.82
C HIS A 291 21.35 -31.55 15.18
N PRO A 292 21.16 -31.06 16.42
CA PRO A 292 21.49 -29.67 16.81
C PRO A 292 22.96 -29.31 16.54
N ALA A 293 23.90 -30.20 16.86
CA ALA A 293 25.31 -29.95 16.60
C ALA A 293 25.68 -29.89 15.10
N LEU A 294 24.87 -30.51 14.23
CA LEU A 294 25.02 -30.38 12.79
C LEU A 294 24.45 -29.06 12.31
N ALA A 295 23.32 -28.63 12.86
CA ALA A 295 22.70 -27.32 12.58
C ALA A 295 23.66 -26.18 12.90
N GLU A 296 24.28 -26.19 14.10
CA GLU A 296 25.29 -25.19 14.49
C GLU A 296 26.46 -25.14 13.51
N ARG A 297 27.02 -26.31 13.13
CA ARG A 297 28.11 -26.38 12.15
C ARG A 297 27.68 -25.90 10.76
N HIS A 298 26.44 -26.16 10.40
CA HIS A 298 25.87 -25.68 9.14
C HIS A 298 25.79 -24.17 9.12
N VAL A 299 25.20 -23.55 10.16
CA VAL A 299 25.12 -22.10 10.31
C VAL A 299 26.51 -21.46 10.33
N ALA A 300 27.43 -22.00 11.12
CA ALA A 300 28.81 -21.50 11.20
C ALA A 300 29.53 -21.57 9.84
N ARG A 301 29.31 -22.64 9.05
CA ARG A 301 29.89 -22.76 7.72
C ARG A 301 29.37 -21.69 6.75
N TRP A 302 28.08 -21.35 6.82
CA TRP A 302 27.45 -20.43 5.87
C TRP A 302 27.59 -18.96 6.27
N LEU A 303 27.45 -18.65 7.56
CA LEU A 303 27.54 -17.29 8.08
C LEU A 303 28.96 -16.90 8.54
N GLY A 304 29.77 -17.87 8.96
CA GLY A 304 31.12 -17.59 9.46
C GLY A 304 31.14 -16.65 10.65
N SER A 305 31.93 -15.56 10.58
CA SER A 305 32.00 -14.55 11.61
C SER A 305 30.85 -13.52 11.60
N ARG A 306 29.86 -13.69 10.74
CA ARG A 306 28.72 -12.77 10.55
C ARG A 306 27.52 -13.11 11.44
N THR A 307 27.74 -13.74 12.58
CA THR A 307 26.69 -14.14 13.54
C THR A 307 25.92 -12.97 14.15
N ASP A 308 26.43 -11.73 14.04
CA ASP A 308 25.74 -10.54 14.52
C ASP A 308 24.43 -10.24 13.77
N TYR A 309 24.26 -10.80 12.59
CA TYR A 309 23.01 -10.71 11.82
C TYR A 309 21.88 -11.61 12.33
N LEU A 310 22.17 -12.54 13.23
CA LEU A 310 21.15 -13.40 13.85
C LEU A 310 20.48 -12.74 15.08
N LYS A 311 20.94 -11.54 15.46
CA LYS A 311 20.45 -10.81 16.63
C LYS A 311 19.60 -9.57 16.26
N ALA A 312 19.27 -9.37 14.98
CA ALA A 312 18.50 -8.24 14.49
C ALA A 312 17.01 -8.56 14.39
#